data_c6a61ef8a2cccac95a0b762dc96eb0dd
#
_entry.id   c6a61ef8a2cccac95a0b762dc96eb0dd
#
_cell.length_a   1.000
_cell.length_b   1.000
_cell.length_c   1.000
_cell.angle_alpha   90.00
_cell.angle_beta   90.00
_cell.angle_gamma   90.00
#
_symmetry.space_group_name_H-M   'P 1'
#
loop_
_entity.id
_entity.type
_entity.pdbx_description
1 polymer ?
#
loop_
_entity_poly.entity_id
_entity_poly.type
_entity_poly.pdbx_seq_one_letter_code
_entity_poly.pdbx_strand_id
1 'polypeptide(L)' 'MENFKLQEGEEYIELKNLIKLLGWVNTGGEATFRIDNKEIKVNGEIETQRRKKIRRGDIVMFGTNQAKAL' A
#
# COMPACT_ATOMS: atom_id res chain seq x y z
N MET A 1 -4.71 -10.99 7.99
CA MET A 1 -3.78 -10.19 7.18
C MET A 1 -3.68 -10.76 5.79
N GLU A 2 -3.83 -9.92 4.78
CA GLU A 2 -3.63 -10.33 3.40
C GLU A 2 -2.14 -10.39 3.09
N ASN A 3 -1.78 -11.17 2.09
CA ASN A 3 -0.42 -11.18 1.57
C ASN A 3 -0.45 -10.68 0.12
N PHE A 4 0.52 -9.89 -0.24
CA PHE A 4 0.73 -9.44 -1.60
C PHE A 4 2.11 -9.89 -2.06
N LYS A 5 2.16 -10.71 -3.10
CA LYS A 5 3.43 -11.22 -3.61
C LYS A 5 3.94 -10.34 -4.73
N LEU A 6 5.13 -9.76 -4.55
CA LEU A 6 5.81 -9.06 -5.63
C LEU A 6 6.19 -10.07 -6.71
N GLN A 7 6.09 -9.65 -7.97
CA GLN A 7 6.45 -10.51 -9.08
C GLN A 7 7.96 -10.73 -9.12
N GLU A 8 8.36 -11.81 -9.74
CA GLU A 8 9.79 -12.10 -9.93
C GLU A 8 10.44 -10.96 -10.71
N GLY A 9 11.56 -10.47 -10.20
CA GLY A 9 12.25 -9.33 -10.80
C GLY A 9 11.82 -7.98 -10.28
N GLU A 10 10.69 -7.90 -9.58
CA GLU A 10 10.27 -6.66 -8.93
C GLU A 10 10.94 -6.50 -7.58
N GLU A 11 11.48 -5.31 -7.31
CA GLU A 11 12.07 -5.01 -6.01
C GLU A 11 11.09 -4.30 -5.09
N TYR A 12 10.09 -3.63 -5.65
CA TYR A 12 9.10 -2.87 -4.88
C TYR A 12 7.85 -2.65 -5.72
N ILE A 13 6.80 -2.17 -5.05
CA ILE A 13 5.63 -1.62 -5.71
C ILE A 13 5.32 -0.28 -5.04
N GLU A 14 4.88 0.71 -5.81
CA GLU A 14 4.51 1.99 -5.24
C GLU A 14 3.22 1.87 -4.44
N LEU A 15 3.14 2.57 -3.31
CA LEU A 15 2.02 2.49 -2.37
C LEU A 15 0.66 2.69 -3.06
N LYS A 16 0.56 3.72 -3.89
CA LYS A 16 -0.68 4.02 -4.61
C LYS A 16 -1.14 2.84 -5.46
N ASN A 17 -0.22 2.18 -6.14
CA ASN A 17 -0.54 1.04 -6.98
C ASN A 17 -0.94 -0.18 -6.15
N LEU A 18 -0.25 -0.38 -5.03
CA LEU A 18 -0.53 -1.52 -4.16
C LEU A 18 -1.96 -1.48 -3.60
N ILE A 19 -2.39 -0.34 -3.06
CA ILE A 19 -3.72 -0.26 -2.46
C ILE A 19 -4.82 -0.38 -3.51
N LYS A 20 -4.55 -0.03 -4.76
CA LYS A 20 -5.46 -0.30 -5.88
C LYS A 20 -5.52 -1.80 -6.19
N LEU A 21 -4.37 -2.45 -6.28
CA LEU A 21 -4.31 -3.89 -6.57
C LEU A 21 -4.99 -4.72 -5.47
N LEU A 22 -4.88 -4.28 -4.23
CA LEU A 22 -5.54 -4.95 -3.11
C LEU A 22 -7.06 -4.76 -3.11
N GLY A 23 -7.57 -3.86 -3.96
CA GLY A 23 -9.00 -3.57 -4.00
C GLY A 23 -9.48 -2.71 -2.84
N TRP A 24 -8.57 -2.09 -2.10
CA TRP A 24 -8.94 -1.21 -0.99
C TRP A 24 -9.48 0.13 -1.46
N VAL A 25 -9.12 0.52 -2.67
CA VAL A 25 -9.65 1.71 -3.35
C VAL A 25 -9.95 1.33 -4.80
N ASN A 26 -10.83 2.08 -5.46
CA ASN A 26 -11.27 1.76 -6.81
C ASN A 26 -10.47 2.46 -7.90
N THR A 27 -9.94 3.64 -7.61
CA THR A 27 -9.27 4.48 -8.60
C THR A 27 -7.98 5.06 -8.06
N GLY A 28 -7.13 5.56 -8.97
CA GLY A 28 -5.92 6.27 -8.58
C GLY A 28 -6.22 7.55 -7.81
N GLY A 29 -7.31 8.23 -8.17
CA GLY A 29 -7.74 9.45 -7.46
C GLY A 29 -8.16 9.14 -6.04
N GLU A 30 -8.88 8.05 -5.83
CA GLU A 30 -9.25 7.63 -4.47
C GLU A 30 -8.01 7.23 -3.68
N ALA A 31 -7.09 6.51 -4.29
CA ALA A 31 -5.84 6.13 -3.63
C ALA A 31 -5.08 7.37 -3.14
N THR A 32 -4.94 8.35 -4.02
CA THR A 32 -4.29 9.62 -3.69
C THR A 32 -4.99 10.32 -2.53
N PHE A 33 -6.32 10.39 -2.58
CA PHE A 33 -7.10 11.03 -1.52
C PHE A 33 -6.87 10.36 -0.17
N ARG A 34 -6.90 9.02 -0.13
CA ARG A 34 -6.73 8.28 1.12
C ARG A 34 -5.32 8.45 1.70
N ILE A 35 -4.32 8.43 0.83
CA ILE A 35 -2.93 8.62 1.26
C ILE A 35 -2.75 10.05 1.78
N ASP A 36 -3.21 11.06 1.04
CA ASP A 36 -3.09 12.45 1.45
C ASP A 36 -3.86 12.74 2.74
N ASN A 37 -4.97 12.04 2.96
CA ASN A 37 -5.81 12.18 4.14
C ASN A 37 -5.29 11.40 5.36
N LYS A 38 -4.06 10.89 5.28
CA LYS A 38 -3.38 10.22 6.38
C LYS A 38 -4.08 8.94 6.86
N GLU A 39 -4.78 8.26 5.95
CA GLU A 39 -5.52 7.04 6.28
C GLU A 39 -4.68 5.77 6.10
N ILE A 40 -3.51 5.88 5.48
CA ILE A 40 -2.66 4.73 5.18
C ILE A 40 -1.45 4.73 6.10
N LYS A 41 -1.12 3.56 6.63
CA LYS A 41 0.10 3.35 7.41
C LYS A 41 1.00 2.34 6.74
N VAL A 42 2.29 2.55 6.86
CA VAL A 42 3.30 1.59 6.41
C VAL A 42 4.17 1.26 7.63
N ASN A 43 4.23 -0.01 7.98
CA ASN A 43 4.97 -0.48 9.16
C ASN A 43 4.60 0.28 10.43
N GLY A 44 3.32 0.59 10.57
CA GLY A 44 2.78 1.23 11.78
C GLY A 44 2.83 2.74 11.78
N GLU A 45 3.41 3.38 10.77
CA GLU A 45 3.53 4.82 10.68
C GLU A 45 2.68 5.38 9.53
N ILE A 46 2.07 6.54 9.74
CA ILE A 46 1.29 7.21 8.70
C ILE A 46 2.22 7.54 7.53
N GLU A 47 1.79 7.17 6.33
CA GLU A 47 2.54 7.45 5.11
C GLU A 47 1.73 8.34 4.19
N THR A 48 2.32 9.46 3.75
CA THR A 48 1.66 10.41 2.86
C THR A 48 2.29 10.49 1.48
N GLN A 49 3.35 9.73 1.23
CA GLN A 49 3.98 9.70 -0.08
C GLN A 49 3.29 8.67 -0.97
N ARG A 50 2.68 9.12 -2.05
CA ARG A 50 1.95 8.27 -2.99
C ARG A 50 2.84 7.23 -3.66
N ARG A 51 4.10 7.57 -3.87
CA ARG A 51 5.09 6.72 -4.53
C ARG A 51 6.02 6.05 -3.55
N LYS A 52 5.64 5.96 -2.28
CA LYS A 52 6.42 5.22 -1.30
C LYS A 52 6.67 3.82 -1.83
N LYS A 53 7.93 3.41 -1.88
CA LYS A 53 8.32 2.08 -2.35
C LYS A 53 8.03 1.07 -1.26
N ILE A 54 7.12 0.15 -1.55
CA ILE A 54 6.77 -0.94 -0.64
C ILE A 54 7.56 -2.15 -1.07
N ARG A 55 8.39 -2.65 -0.17
CA ARG A 55 9.31 -3.75 -0.44
C ARG A 55 8.88 -4.99 0.32
N ARG A 56 9.47 -6.12 -0.02
CA ARG A 56 9.20 -7.38 0.69
C ARG A 56 9.42 -7.20 2.19
N GLY A 57 8.46 -7.65 2.97
CA GLY A 57 8.47 -7.51 4.42
C GLY A 57 7.70 -6.31 4.95
N ASP A 58 7.39 -5.32 4.10
CA ASP A 58 6.62 -4.16 4.54
C ASP A 58 5.16 -4.53 4.76
N ILE A 59 4.55 -3.91 5.77
CA ILE A 59 3.14 -4.10 6.09
C ILE A 59 2.42 -2.78 5.87
N VAL A 60 1.35 -2.83 5.06
CA VAL A 60 0.53 -1.67 4.74
C VAL A 60 -0.82 -1.84 5.42
N MET A 61 -1.34 -0.77 6.00
CA MET A 61 -2.62 -0.78 6.73
C MET A 61 -3.54 0.31 6.23
N PHE A 62 -4.82 -0.01 6.11
CA PHE A 62 -5.89 0.93 5.81
C PHE A 62 -7.11 0.54 6.64
N GLY A 63 -7.41 1.30 7.69
CA GLY A 63 -8.44 0.90 8.64
C GLY A 63 -8.08 -0.42 9.31
N THR A 64 -8.96 -1.40 9.19
CA THR A 64 -8.71 -2.76 9.71
C THR A 64 -8.06 -3.67 8.69
N ASN A 65 -7.87 -3.20 7.47
CA ASN A 65 -7.22 -3.98 6.42
C ASN A 65 -5.71 -3.92 6.57
N GLN A 66 -5.06 -5.06 6.44
CA GLN A 66 -3.61 -5.16 6.51
C GLN A 66 -3.10 -6.09 5.42
N ALA A 67 -2.00 -5.73 4.80
CA ALA A 67 -1.35 -6.58 3.81
C ALA A 67 0.16 -6.55 3.98
N LYS A 68 0.77 -7.72 3.86
CA LYS A 68 2.22 -7.86 3.91
C LYS A 68 2.74 -8.15 2.51
N ALA A 69 3.77 -7.42 2.08
CA ALA A 69 4.45 -7.69 0.83
C ALA A 69 5.41 -8.87 1.00
N LEU A 70 5.31 -9.83 0.08
CA LEU A 70 6.15 -11.02 0.09
C LEU A 70 7.09 -11.05 -1.11
#